data_dc69d09286760e25049b7e08726b79eb
#
_entry.id   dc69d09286760e25049b7e08726b79eb
#
_cell.length_a   1.000
_cell.length_b   1.000
_cell.length_c   1.000
_cell.angle_alpha   90.00
_cell.angle_beta   90.00
_cell.angle_gamma   90.00
#
_symmetry.space_group_name_H-M   'P 1'
#
loop_
_entity.id
_entity.type
_entity.pdbx_description
1 polymer ?
#
loop_
_entity_poly.entity_id
_entity_poly.type
_entity_poly.pdbx_seq_one_letter_code
_entity_poly.pdbx_strand_id
1 'polypeptide(L)'
;MQMLKSRKLSLFASLGAVVLLLPLTSGVGAAGQGEAADLNAGLAFLWVAIILLAAKFSNLLERYGQPSVLGELLVGIVLGNLALVGFHFFEPVRKDVIIRFLAELGVVILLFQVGLESSLQKMVQVGPRAFLVACVGVAAPFILGTVIIGPLLLPGHSFSTYLFLGAILTATSVGISARVFRDLGKLQTVEAQIVLGAAVIDDVLGLIILAIVKAVVESGNVSFMTVSWIAVKAALFLGGAIFLGKLLAPNLGRLLSKINPGTGMKFTLAVSFGLIFAYFAQLIGLAPIVGAFAAGIVLEPVHFRHFNKPTVVYELDASINNASPEIKTAVTHVLDSLSHSHIQDLIKPLGYFLVPIFFVLTGMQVTLETLFNPQVLGLALAVTLAAVGGKIVSGLVGGKVDKLIVGWGMVPRGEVGLIFATMGKAMGVISDELFSIVIIVIMLTTLLPAPILNYLLRRHDTRKPIKVIAHIS
;
A
#
# COMPACT_ATOMS: atom_id res chain seq x y z
N MET A 1 29.46 -27.73 4.48
CA MET A 1 28.76 -28.30 3.31
C MET A 1 27.61 -29.25 3.72
N GLN A 2 27.71 -30.02 4.81
CA GLN A 2 26.61 -30.88 5.32
C GLN A 2 25.43 -30.10 5.94
N MET A 3 25.65 -28.99 6.63
CA MET A 3 24.56 -28.15 7.20
C MET A 3 23.67 -27.47 6.14
N LEU A 4 24.19 -27.17 4.95
CA LEU A 4 23.42 -26.61 3.84
C LEU A 4 22.54 -27.66 3.14
N LYS A 5 22.94 -28.93 3.15
CA LYS A 5 22.15 -30.04 2.59
C LYS A 5 20.94 -30.39 3.50
N SER A 6 21.12 -30.38 4.83
CA SER A 6 20.04 -30.69 5.77
C SER A 6 18.95 -29.58 5.78
N ARG A 7 19.32 -28.31 5.62
CA ARG A 7 18.37 -27.19 5.51
C ARG A 7 17.58 -27.17 4.19
N LYS A 8 18.17 -27.64 3.08
CA LYS A 8 17.43 -27.79 1.81
C LYS A 8 16.42 -28.93 1.89
N LEU A 9 16.75 -30.03 2.57
CA LEU A 9 15.83 -31.15 2.73
C LEU A 9 14.61 -30.79 3.63
N SER A 10 14.82 -30.00 4.68
CA SER A 10 13.72 -29.52 5.54
C SER A 10 12.79 -28.53 4.84
N LEU A 11 13.31 -27.74 3.89
CA LEU A 11 12.49 -26.82 3.09
C LEU A 11 11.61 -27.59 2.08
N PHE A 12 12.16 -28.64 1.44
CA PHE A 12 11.39 -29.51 0.54
C PHE A 12 10.37 -30.37 1.31
N ALA A 13 10.69 -30.79 2.54
CA ALA A 13 9.75 -31.52 3.39
C ALA A 13 8.58 -30.64 3.86
N SER A 14 8.80 -29.36 4.14
CA SER A 14 7.72 -28.43 4.49
C SER A 14 6.84 -28.05 3.29
N LEU A 15 7.41 -27.93 2.08
CA LEU A 15 6.63 -27.79 0.83
C LEU A 15 5.81 -29.06 0.55
N GLY A 16 6.41 -30.25 0.74
CA GLY A 16 5.73 -31.54 0.59
C GLY A 16 4.56 -31.70 1.57
N ALA A 17 4.69 -31.21 2.81
CA ALA A 17 3.62 -31.26 3.81
C ALA A 17 2.43 -30.36 3.45
N VAL A 18 2.67 -29.18 2.85
CA VAL A 18 1.60 -28.30 2.36
C VAL A 18 0.90 -28.92 1.14
N VAL A 19 1.66 -29.59 0.25
CA VAL A 19 1.11 -30.29 -0.92
C VAL A 19 0.37 -31.58 -0.51
N LEU A 20 0.77 -32.25 0.56
CA LEU A 20 0.12 -33.47 1.07
C LEU A 20 -1.24 -33.22 1.78
N LEU A 21 -1.51 -31.97 2.20
CA LEU A 21 -2.81 -31.58 2.74
C LEU A 21 -3.85 -31.27 1.65
N LEU A 22 -3.45 -31.15 0.38
CA LEU A 22 -4.30 -30.80 -0.75
C LEU A 22 -5.28 -31.92 -1.22
N PRO A 23 -5.00 -33.22 -1.10
CA PRO A 23 -5.96 -34.25 -1.53
C PRO A 23 -7.20 -34.40 -0.62
N LEU A 24 -7.18 -33.83 0.59
CA LEU A 24 -8.33 -33.89 1.51
C LEU A 24 -9.49 -32.97 1.15
N THR A 25 -9.31 -32.09 0.16
CA THR A 25 -10.32 -31.11 -0.23
C THR A 25 -11.12 -31.48 -1.49
N SER A 26 -10.77 -32.56 -2.18
CA SER A 26 -11.49 -33.01 -3.40
C SER A 26 -12.88 -33.62 -3.14
N GLY A 27 -13.32 -33.68 -1.88
CA GLY A 27 -14.62 -34.23 -1.48
C GLY A 27 -15.71 -33.24 -1.09
N VAL A 28 -15.45 -31.89 -1.17
CA VAL A 28 -16.41 -30.87 -0.69
C VAL A 28 -17.11 -30.14 -1.85
N GLY A 29 -17.23 -30.74 -2.98
CA GLY A 29 -17.74 -30.11 -4.21
C GLY A 29 -19.05 -30.68 -4.77
N ALA A 30 -20.03 -31.10 -3.92
CA ALA A 30 -21.35 -31.48 -4.43
C ALA A 30 -22.46 -31.28 -3.38
N ALA A 31 -22.86 -30.03 -3.18
CA ALA A 31 -24.14 -29.74 -2.51
C ALA A 31 -24.77 -28.49 -3.12
N GLY A 32 -25.89 -28.69 -3.83
CA GLY A 32 -27.01 -27.76 -3.97
C GLY A 32 -26.76 -26.43 -4.67
N GLN A 33 -27.10 -26.34 -5.95
CA GLN A 33 -27.46 -25.07 -6.60
C GLN A 33 -28.76 -24.56 -5.96
N GLY A 34 -28.69 -23.41 -5.29
CA GLY A 34 -29.90 -22.68 -4.92
C GLY A 34 -29.96 -22.12 -3.50
N GLU A 35 -28.91 -21.42 -3.02
CA GLU A 35 -29.07 -20.45 -1.94
C GLU A 35 -27.93 -19.42 -2.04
N ALA A 36 -28.23 -18.17 -1.62
CA ALA A 36 -27.30 -17.04 -1.61
C ALA A 36 -25.91 -17.49 -1.13
N ALA A 37 -24.84 -17.07 -1.83
CA ALA A 37 -23.47 -17.49 -1.63
C ALA A 37 -23.16 -17.74 -0.15
N ASP A 38 -23.29 -18.97 0.32
CA ASP A 38 -22.93 -19.36 1.67
C ASP A 38 -21.45 -19.05 1.82
N LEU A 39 -21.17 -18.06 2.66
CA LEU A 39 -19.83 -17.67 3.06
C LEU A 39 -19.17 -18.94 3.64
N ASN A 40 -18.44 -19.69 2.80
CA ASN A 40 -17.76 -20.90 3.25
C ASN A 40 -16.55 -20.49 4.10
N ALA A 41 -16.83 -20.06 5.34
CA ALA A 41 -15.83 -19.60 6.29
C ALA A 41 -14.73 -20.64 6.51
N GLY A 42 -15.06 -21.93 6.46
CA GLY A 42 -14.08 -23.01 6.61
C GLY A 42 -13.02 -22.99 5.50
N LEU A 43 -13.45 -22.78 4.25
CA LEU A 43 -12.54 -22.69 3.12
C LEU A 43 -11.72 -21.39 3.15
N ALA A 44 -12.32 -20.29 3.57
CA ALA A 44 -11.62 -19.02 3.75
C ALA A 44 -10.52 -19.12 4.82
N PHE A 45 -10.74 -19.84 5.93
CA PHE A 45 -9.69 -20.10 6.92
C PHE A 45 -8.50 -20.84 6.32
N LEU A 46 -8.76 -21.85 5.48
CA LEU A 46 -7.70 -22.59 4.81
C LEU A 46 -6.92 -21.71 3.84
N TRP A 47 -7.61 -20.90 3.03
CA TRP A 47 -6.95 -19.96 2.10
C TRP A 47 -6.11 -18.94 2.84
N VAL A 48 -6.63 -18.33 3.92
CA VAL A 48 -5.87 -17.39 4.76
C VAL A 48 -4.60 -18.05 5.30
N ALA A 49 -4.72 -19.27 5.84
CA ALA A 49 -3.56 -19.99 6.37
C ALA A 49 -2.51 -20.25 5.27
N ILE A 50 -2.93 -20.69 4.08
CA ILE A 50 -2.01 -20.95 2.96
C ILE A 50 -1.37 -19.64 2.48
N ILE A 51 -2.14 -18.56 2.32
CA ILE A 51 -1.64 -17.26 1.91
C ILE A 51 -0.57 -16.76 2.90
N LEU A 52 -0.84 -16.84 4.20
CA LEU A 52 0.10 -16.40 5.23
C LEU A 52 1.39 -17.22 5.24
N LEU A 53 1.28 -18.55 5.11
CA LEU A 53 2.45 -19.42 5.02
C LEU A 53 3.24 -19.16 3.73
N ALA A 54 2.56 -19.04 2.59
CA ALA A 54 3.16 -18.77 1.30
C ALA A 54 3.84 -17.37 1.29
N ALA A 55 3.22 -16.36 1.88
CA ALA A 55 3.81 -15.03 2.02
C ALA A 55 5.15 -15.05 2.77
N LYS A 56 5.40 -16.03 3.69
CA LYS A 56 6.70 -16.16 4.38
C LYS A 56 7.84 -16.55 3.45
N PHE A 57 7.56 -17.08 2.25
CA PHE A 57 8.59 -17.28 1.24
C PHE A 57 9.18 -15.96 0.72
N SER A 58 8.48 -14.83 0.90
CA SER A 58 9.02 -13.48 0.64
C SER A 58 10.32 -13.22 1.39
N ASN A 59 10.51 -13.81 2.58
CA ASN A 59 11.73 -13.70 3.37
C ASN A 59 12.97 -14.23 2.64
N LEU A 60 12.80 -15.05 1.60
CA LEU A 60 13.91 -15.44 0.73
C LEU A 60 14.46 -14.25 -0.05
N LEU A 61 13.60 -13.35 -0.52
CA LEU A 61 14.01 -12.14 -1.24
C LEU A 61 14.63 -11.12 -0.29
N GLU A 62 14.17 -11.05 0.97
CA GLU A 62 14.80 -10.20 1.99
C GLU A 62 16.27 -10.57 2.23
N ARG A 63 16.64 -11.85 2.11
CA ARG A 63 18.04 -12.29 2.21
C ARG A 63 18.92 -11.72 1.08
N TYR A 64 18.32 -11.41 -0.06
CA TYR A 64 18.97 -10.69 -1.17
C TYR A 64 18.82 -9.17 -1.05
N GLY A 65 18.31 -8.70 0.09
CA GLY A 65 18.11 -7.30 0.41
C GLY A 65 17.00 -6.62 -0.40
N GLN A 66 16.05 -7.38 -0.90
CA GLN A 66 14.85 -6.85 -1.55
C GLN A 66 13.73 -6.65 -0.54
N PRO A 67 12.82 -5.66 -0.74
CA PRO A 67 11.66 -5.49 0.12
C PRO A 67 10.74 -6.73 0.13
N SER A 68 10.15 -7.05 1.29
CA SER A 68 9.26 -8.21 1.44
C SER A 68 8.05 -8.15 0.52
N VAL A 69 7.55 -6.94 0.24
CA VAL A 69 6.41 -6.70 -0.65
C VAL A 69 6.61 -7.31 -2.04
N LEU A 70 7.83 -7.26 -2.57
CA LEU A 70 8.14 -7.88 -3.87
C LEU A 70 7.90 -9.39 -3.82
N GLY A 71 8.33 -10.04 -2.73
CA GLY A 71 8.12 -11.48 -2.54
C GLY A 71 6.67 -11.86 -2.36
N GLU A 72 5.91 -11.07 -1.58
CA GLU A 72 4.49 -11.28 -1.37
C GLU A 72 3.71 -11.17 -2.70
N LEU A 73 4.03 -10.18 -3.53
CA LEU A 73 3.46 -10.02 -4.88
C LEU A 73 3.80 -11.20 -5.79
N LEU A 74 5.07 -11.63 -5.83
CA LEU A 74 5.50 -12.77 -6.65
C LEU A 74 4.84 -14.07 -6.23
N VAL A 75 4.72 -14.32 -4.92
CA VAL A 75 3.95 -15.44 -4.38
C VAL A 75 2.51 -15.39 -4.87
N GLY A 76 1.88 -14.21 -4.81
CA GLY A 76 0.54 -13.99 -5.32
C GLY A 76 0.42 -14.32 -6.81
N ILE A 77 1.36 -13.85 -7.65
CA ILE A 77 1.39 -14.16 -9.09
C ILE A 77 1.46 -15.68 -9.30
N VAL A 78 2.32 -16.38 -8.56
CA VAL A 78 2.43 -17.84 -8.68
C VAL A 78 1.11 -18.52 -8.31
N LEU A 79 0.56 -18.22 -7.12
CA LEU A 79 -0.69 -18.85 -6.64
C LEU A 79 -1.86 -18.56 -7.57
N GLY A 80 -1.96 -17.31 -8.08
CA GLY A 80 -3.03 -16.88 -8.95
C GLY A 80 -3.01 -17.53 -10.35
N ASN A 81 -1.86 -18.07 -10.78
CA ASN A 81 -1.71 -18.67 -12.11
C ASN A 81 -1.46 -20.19 -12.08
N LEU A 82 -1.66 -20.86 -10.94
CA LEU A 82 -1.56 -22.30 -10.85
C LEU A 82 -2.57 -23.05 -11.72
N ALA A 83 -3.67 -22.41 -12.10
CA ALA A 83 -4.64 -22.95 -13.06
C ALA A 83 -4.01 -23.27 -14.43
N LEU A 84 -2.97 -22.55 -14.85
CA LEU A 84 -2.21 -22.82 -16.10
C LEU A 84 -1.55 -24.21 -16.10
N VAL A 85 -1.28 -24.77 -14.93
CA VAL A 85 -0.75 -26.13 -14.77
C VAL A 85 -1.80 -27.13 -14.27
N GLY A 86 -3.10 -26.78 -14.39
CA GLY A 86 -4.23 -27.63 -14.05
C GLY A 86 -4.66 -27.62 -12.57
N PHE A 87 -4.14 -26.67 -11.77
CA PHE A 87 -4.47 -26.59 -10.36
C PHE A 87 -5.39 -25.37 -10.06
N HIS A 88 -6.71 -25.60 -10.02
CA HIS A 88 -7.76 -24.58 -9.95
C HIS A 88 -8.15 -24.15 -8.53
N PHE A 89 -7.52 -24.68 -7.49
CA PHE A 89 -7.89 -24.46 -6.08
C PHE A 89 -7.91 -22.98 -5.66
N PHE A 90 -7.04 -22.15 -6.25
CA PHE A 90 -6.92 -20.75 -5.89
C PHE A 90 -7.75 -19.79 -6.77
N GLU A 91 -8.41 -20.25 -7.83
CA GLU A 91 -9.23 -19.38 -8.67
C GLU A 91 -10.36 -18.67 -7.90
N PRO A 92 -11.12 -19.37 -7.00
CA PRO A 92 -12.19 -18.74 -6.25
C PRO A 92 -11.69 -17.64 -5.29
N VAL A 93 -10.45 -17.74 -4.79
CA VAL A 93 -9.84 -16.78 -3.84
C VAL A 93 -9.92 -15.34 -4.35
N ARG A 94 -9.70 -15.13 -5.66
CA ARG A 94 -9.74 -13.80 -6.27
C ARG A 94 -11.09 -13.10 -6.13
N LYS A 95 -12.18 -13.86 -6.01
CA LYS A 95 -13.57 -13.38 -5.95
C LYS A 95 -14.19 -13.53 -4.57
N ASP A 96 -13.51 -14.25 -3.65
CA ASP A 96 -14.01 -14.50 -2.31
C ASP A 96 -14.17 -13.20 -1.51
N VAL A 97 -15.35 -12.99 -0.93
CA VAL A 97 -15.71 -11.76 -0.23
C VAL A 97 -14.92 -11.59 1.06
N ILE A 98 -14.67 -12.71 1.79
CA ILE A 98 -13.94 -12.68 3.06
C ILE A 98 -12.48 -12.30 2.82
N ILE A 99 -11.84 -12.97 1.83
CA ILE A 99 -10.43 -12.70 1.49
C ILE A 99 -10.25 -11.25 1.00
N ARG A 100 -11.17 -10.77 0.15
CA ARG A 100 -11.15 -9.38 -0.33
C ARG A 100 -11.33 -8.38 0.81
N PHE A 101 -12.26 -8.64 1.73
CA PHE A 101 -12.45 -7.79 2.91
C PHE A 101 -11.20 -7.75 3.79
N LEU A 102 -10.57 -8.92 4.06
CA LEU A 102 -9.32 -8.98 4.84
C LEU A 102 -8.16 -8.27 4.13
N ALA A 103 -8.10 -8.36 2.81
CA ALA A 103 -7.09 -7.62 2.02
C ALA A 103 -7.31 -6.10 2.08
N GLU A 104 -8.56 -5.62 1.92
CA GLU A 104 -8.90 -4.21 2.08
C GLU A 104 -8.58 -3.71 3.50
N LEU A 105 -8.93 -4.48 4.52
CA LEU A 105 -8.56 -4.17 5.90
C LEU A 105 -7.04 -4.14 6.08
N GLY A 106 -6.31 -5.03 5.39
CA GLY A 106 -4.85 -5.08 5.40
C GLY A 106 -4.20 -3.80 4.89
N VAL A 107 -4.65 -3.26 3.76
CA VAL A 107 -4.10 -2.02 3.23
C VAL A 107 -4.53 -0.80 4.08
N VAL A 108 -5.73 -0.80 4.64
CA VAL A 108 -6.17 0.23 5.60
C VAL A 108 -5.27 0.26 6.83
N ILE A 109 -4.98 -0.90 7.44
CA ILE A 109 -4.08 -1.03 8.58
C ILE A 109 -2.64 -0.65 8.21
N LEU A 110 -2.17 -1.03 7.02
CA LEU A 110 -0.85 -0.63 6.53
C LEU A 110 -0.72 0.90 6.49
N LEU A 111 -1.67 1.60 5.85
CA LEU A 111 -1.62 3.05 5.73
C LEU A 111 -1.83 3.75 7.08
N PHE A 112 -2.62 3.18 7.98
CA PHE A 112 -2.72 3.65 9.35
C PHE A 112 -1.36 3.56 10.07
N GLN A 113 -0.65 2.44 9.96
CA GLN A 113 0.71 2.29 10.52
C GLN A 113 1.69 3.28 9.92
N VAL A 114 1.67 3.46 8.59
CA VAL A 114 2.50 4.45 7.90
C VAL A 114 2.20 5.86 8.41
N GLY A 115 0.92 6.18 8.64
CA GLY A 115 0.48 7.44 9.25
C GLY A 115 1.05 7.63 10.66
N LEU A 116 0.97 6.61 11.52
CA LEU A 116 1.53 6.62 12.88
C LEU A 116 3.06 6.80 12.90
N GLU A 117 3.76 6.29 11.89
CA GLU A 117 5.20 6.44 11.72
C GLU A 117 5.59 7.77 11.06
N SER A 118 4.62 8.47 10.44
CA SER A 118 4.83 9.74 9.75
C SER A 118 4.71 10.92 10.72
N SER A 119 5.41 12.02 10.40
CA SER A 119 5.33 13.25 11.19
C SER A 119 4.49 14.30 10.44
N LEU A 120 3.38 14.74 11.04
CA LEU A 120 2.55 15.81 10.48
C LEU A 120 3.37 17.07 10.18
N GLN A 121 4.28 17.44 11.07
CA GLN A 121 5.13 18.61 10.90
C GLN A 121 6.03 18.50 9.66
N LYS A 122 6.66 17.32 9.44
CA LYS A 122 7.47 17.06 8.25
C LYS A 122 6.63 17.07 6.98
N MET A 123 5.43 16.46 7.01
CA MET A 123 4.53 16.44 5.87
C MET A 123 4.04 17.83 5.47
N VAL A 124 3.71 18.69 6.43
CA VAL A 124 3.34 20.08 6.15
C VAL A 124 4.51 20.84 5.53
N GLN A 125 5.74 20.61 5.99
CA GLN A 125 6.94 21.25 5.41
C GLN A 125 7.20 20.83 3.95
N VAL A 126 6.89 19.59 3.58
CA VAL A 126 7.03 19.13 2.19
C VAL A 126 5.78 19.32 1.34
N GLY A 127 4.67 19.75 1.93
CA GLY A 127 3.36 19.85 1.30
C GLY A 127 3.34 20.54 -0.07
N PRO A 128 3.94 21.74 -0.25
CA PRO A 128 4.00 22.38 -1.56
C PRO A 128 4.75 21.57 -2.63
N ARG A 129 5.82 20.86 -2.22
CA ARG A 129 6.58 19.97 -3.12
C ARG A 129 5.78 18.72 -3.45
N ALA A 130 5.13 18.12 -2.46
CA ALA A 130 4.25 16.98 -2.65
C ALA A 130 3.11 17.33 -3.61
N PHE A 131 2.52 18.52 -3.48
CA PHE A 131 1.47 18.99 -4.37
C PHE A 131 1.97 19.13 -5.83
N LEU A 132 3.14 19.75 -6.04
CA LEU A 132 3.72 19.88 -7.38
C LEU A 132 4.07 18.51 -7.98
N VAL A 133 4.64 17.61 -7.18
CA VAL A 133 4.95 16.23 -7.60
C VAL A 133 3.68 15.49 -8.00
N ALA A 134 2.59 15.63 -7.25
CA ALA A 134 1.29 15.04 -7.59
C ALA A 134 0.73 15.62 -8.89
N CYS A 135 0.69 16.95 -9.03
CA CYS A 135 0.18 17.59 -10.25
C CYS A 135 0.94 17.15 -11.50
N VAL A 136 2.28 17.15 -11.47
CA VAL A 136 3.09 16.68 -12.59
C VAL A 136 2.96 15.17 -12.78
N GLY A 137 2.94 14.42 -11.68
CA GLY A 137 2.76 12.95 -11.66
C GLY A 137 1.41 12.48 -12.18
N VAL A 138 0.41 13.35 -12.22
CA VAL A 138 -0.90 13.12 -12.85
C VAL A 138 -0.91 13.64 -14.29
N ALA A 139 -0.52 14.91 -14.49
CA ALA A 139 -0.62 15.55 -15.81
C ALA A 139 0.27 14.88 -16.86
N ALA A 140 1.52 14.55 -16.51
CA ALA A 140 2.46 13.98 -17.47
C ALA A 140 2.00 12.61 -18.02
N PRO A 141 1.69 11.57 -17.19
CA PRO A 141 1.21 10.31 -17.73
C PRO A 141 -0.18 10.41 -18.38
N PHE A 142 -1.05 11.32 -17.91
CA PHE A 142 -2.34 11.56 -18.54
C PHE A 142 -2.18 12.09 -19.97
N ILE A 143 -1.38 13.13 -20.16
CA ILE A 143 -1.11 13.71 -21.49
C ILE A 143 -0.39 12.69 -22.38
N LEU A 144 0.63 12.00 -21.85
CA LEU A 144 1.34 10.95 -22.59
C LEU A 144 0.39 9.86 -23.05
N GLY A 145 -0.46 9.35 -22.17
CA GLY A 145 -1.41 8.27 -22.50
C GLY A 145 -2.48 8.70 -23.49
N THR A 146 -3.06 9.90 -23.28
CA THR A 146 -4.20 10.38 -24.09
C THR A 146 -3.77 10.93 -25.45
N VAL A 147 -2.69 11.71 -25.50
CA VAL A 147 -2.36 12.54 -26.69
C VAL A 147 -1.27 11.88 -27.53
N ILE A 148 -0.36 11.13 -26.92
CA ILE A 148 0.82 10.60 -27.63
C ILE A 148 0.71 9.08 -27.78
N ILE A 149 0.68 8.35 -26.70
CA ILE A 149 0.79 6.89 -26.71
C ILE A 149 -0.50 6.23 -27.23
N GLY A 150 -1.67 6.74 -26.81
CA GLY A 150 -2.96 6.25 -27.29
C GLY A 150 -3.05 6.31 -28.80
N PRO A 151 -2.96 7.47 -29.44
CA PRO A 151 -3.02 7.58 -30.91
C PRO A 151 -1.90 6.86 -31.64
N LEU A 152 -0.68 6.82 -31.09
CA LEU A 152 0.49 6.21 -31.73
C LEU A 152 0.44 4.69 -31.71
N LEU A 153 0.09 4.08 -30.58
CA LEU A 153 0.13 2.63 -30.38
C LEU A 153 -1.19 1.93 -30.61
N LEU A 154 -2.30 2.66 -30.55
CA LEU A 154 -3.67 2.15 -30.69
C LEU A 154 -4.44 2.93 -31.79
N PRO A 155 -3.92 3.02 -33.03
CA PRO A 155 -4.55 3.80 -34.08
C PRO A 155 -5.98 3.28 -34.35
N GLY A 156 -6.91 4.20 -34.62
CA GLY A 156 -8.30 3.85 -34.93
C GLY A 156 -9.23 3.66 -33.75
N HIS A 157 -8.72 3.75 -32.50
CA HIS A 157 -9.59 3.76 -31.32
C HIS A 157 -10.20 5.14 -31.08
N SER A 158 -11.30 5.19 -30.32
CA SER A 158 -11.98 6.44 -29.99
C SER A 158 -11.15 7.32 -29.04
N PHE A 159 -11.39 8.63 -29.09
CA PHE A 159 -10.77 9.56 -28.15
C PHE A 159 -11.10 9.23 -26.69
N SER A 160 -12.29 8.68 -26.43
CA SER A 160 -12.71 8.17 -25.11
C SER A 160 -11.80 7.05 -24.61
N THR A 161 -11.37 6.15 -25.52
CA THR A 161 -10.40 5.08 -25.18
C THR A 161 -9.06 5.67 -24.75
N TYR A 162 -8.58 6.70 -25.45
CA TYR A 162 -7.33 7.38 -25.11
C TYR A 162 -7.43 8.14 -23.78
N LEU A 163 -8.58 8.76 -23.49
CA LEU A 163 -8.84 9.40 -22.20
C LEU A 163 -8.78 8.38 -21.05
N PHE A 164 -9.42 7.22 -21.21
CA PHE A 164 -9.35 6.16 -20.20
C PHE A 164 -7.94 5.62 -20.02
N LEU A 165 -7.20 5.40 -21.12
CA LEU A 165 -5.80 4.99 -21.04
C LEU A 165 -4.98 6.01 -20.27
N GLY A 166 -5.10 7.30 -20.59
CA GLY A 166 -4.45 8.38 -19.86
C GLY A 166 -4.80 8.36 -18.36
N ALA A 167 -6.08 8.22 -18.02
CA ALA A 167 -6.55 8.15 -16.64
C ALA A 167 -5.94 6.95 -15.88
N ILE A 168 -5.91 5.78 -16.49
CA ILE A 168 -5.28 4.58 -15.91
C ILE A 168 -3.80 4.82 -15.61
N LEU A 169 -3.11 5.54 -16.50
CA LEU A 169 -1.69 5.83 -16.33
C LEU A 169 -1.40 6.89 -15.26
N THR A 170 -2.41 7.60 -14.73
CA THR A 170 -2.20 8.57 -13.64
C THR A 170 -2.10 7.91 -12.27
N ALA A 171 -2.82 6.83 -12.02
CA ALA A 171 -2.97 6.24 -10.70
C ALA A 171 -1.63 5.81 -10.08
N THR A 172 -1.41 6.15 -8.79
CA THR A 172 -0.25 5.70 -8.01
C THR A 172 -0.72 4.86 -6.82
N SER A 173 -0.06 3.74 -6.54
CA SER A 173 -0.34 2.96 -5.33
C SER A 173 0.43 3.50 -4.14
N VAL A 174 -0.26 4.19 -3.24
CA VAL A 174 0.31 4.65 -1.96
C VAL A 174 0.79 3.47 -1.13
N GLY A 175 0.02 2.38 -1.08
CA GLY A 175 0.31 1.18 -0.28
C GLY A 175 1.64 0.52 -0.65
N ILE A 176 1.90 0.35 -1.94
CA ILE A 176 3.15 -0.27 -2.43
C ILE A 176 4.34 0.64 -2.14
N SER A 177 4.24 1.93 -2.48
CA SER A 177 5.32 2.89 -2.21
C SER A 177 5.63 3.01 -0.73
N ALA A 178 4.60 3.13 0.11
CA ALA A 178 4.74 3.19 1.57
C ALA A 178 5.43 1.94 2.13
N ARG A 179 5.01 0.76 1.66
CA ARG A 179 5.58 -0.52 2.08
C ARG A 179 7.05 -0.64 1.69
N VAL A 180 7.42 -0.26 0.46
CA VAL A 180 8.83 -0.29 0.00
C VAL A 180 9.69 0.61 0.87
N PHE A 181 9.30 1.88 1.10
CA PHE A 181 10.05 2.79 1.96
C PHE A 181 10.13 2.31 3.41
N ARG A 182 9.08 1.68 3.93
CA ARG A 182 9.02 1.12 5.27
C ARG A 182 9.97 -0.08 5.42
N ASP A 183 9.91 -1.04 4.51
CA ASP A 183 10.74 -2.25 4.53
C ASP A 183 12.23 -1.91 4.42
N LEU A 184 12.56 -0.81 3.75
CA LEU A 184 13.93 -0.29 3.64
C LEU A 184 14.33 0.63 4.82
N GLY A 185 13.45 0.88 5.78
CA GLY A 185 13.69 1.78 6.92
C GLY A 185 13.86 3.25 6.51
N LYS A 186 13.30 3.67 5.36
CA LYS A 186 13.47 5.00 4.77
C LYS A 186 12.22 5.88 4.82
N LEU A 187 11.19 5.49 5.56
CA LEU A 187 9.92 6.21 5.63
C LEU A 187 10.07 7.66 6.11
N GLN A 188 11.05 7.93 6.97
CA GLN A 188 11.32 9.26 7.56
C GLN A 188 12.17 10.18 6.68
N THR A 189 12.63 9.71 5.51
CA THR A 189 13.37 10.55 4.56
C THR A 189 12.48 11.60 3.91
N VAL A 190 13.05 12.72 3.50
CA VAL A 190 12.32 13.81 2.85
C VAL A 190 11.68 13.32 1.54
N GLU A 191 12.38 12.50 0.79
CA GLU A 191 11.92 11.88 -0.44
C GLU A 191 10.67 11.02 -0.21
N ALA A 192 10.70 10.14 0.81
CA ALA A 192 9.56 9.29 1.15
C ALA A 192 8.35 10.14 1.60
N GLN A 193 8.55 11.16 2.41
CA GLN A 193 7.47 12.05 2.86
C GLN A 193 6.85 12.83 1.68
N ILE A 194 7.66 13.28 0.70
CA ILE A 194 7.15 13.89 -0.53
C ILE A 194 6.32 12.88 -1.33
N VAL A 195 6.82 11.66 -1.53
CA VAL A 195 6.11 10.61 -2.29
C VAL A 195 4.79 10.26 -1.62
N LEU A 196 4.78 10.03 -0.30
CA LEU A 196 3.55 9.70 0.43
C LEU A 196 2.53 10.83 0.37
N GLY A 197 2.98 12.08 0.61
CA GLY A 197 2.10 13.24 0.48
C GLY A 197 1.58 13.43 -0.94
N ALA A 198 2.44 13.25 -1.94
CA ALA A 198 2.05 13.34 -3.35
C ALA A 198 1.06 12.24 -3.74
N ALA A 199 1.26 11.00 -3.28
CA ALA A 199 0.37 9.90 -3.59
C ALA A 199 -1.04 10.06 -2.98
N VAL A 200 -1.15 10.62 -1.77
CA VAL A 200 -2.46 10.98 -1.17
C VAL A 200 -3.18 12.06 -1.99
N ILE A 201 -2.44 13.06 -2.49
CA ILE A 201 -3.01 14.09 -3.37
C ILE A 201 -3.37 13.49 -4.73
N ASP A 202 -2.54 12.57 -5.25
CA ASP A 202 -2.76 11.85 -6.50
C ASP A 202 -4.08 11.06 -6.48
N ASP A 203 -4.44 10.44 -5.35
CA ASP A 203 -5.74 9.76 -5.18
C ASP A 203 -6.92 10.71 -5.40
N VAL A 204 -6.83 11.93 -4.86
CA VAL A 204 -7.87 12.96 -5.06
C VAL A 204 -7.92 13.42 -6.51
N LEU A 205 -6.75 13.70 -7.12
CA LEU A 205 -6.65 14.10 -8.51
C LEU A 205 -7.13 12.99 -9.45
N GLY A 206 -6.82 11.73 -9.14
CA GLY A 206 -7.29 10.55 -9.85
C GLY A 206 -8.84 10.45 -9.88
N LEU A 207 -9.50 10.66 -8.74
CA LEU A 207 -10.97 10.71 -8.67
C LEU A 207 -11.56 11.86 -9.52
N ILE A 208 -10.91 13.02 -9.51
CA ILE A 208 -11.32 14.16 -10.35
C ILE A 208 -11.21 13.79 -11.83
N ILE A 209 -10.08 13.21 -12.26
CA ILE A 209 -9.87 12.78 -13.65
C ILE A 209 -10.90 11.72 -14.03
N LEU A 210 -11.13 10.74 -13.17
CA LEU A 210 -12.12 9.70 -13.44
C LEU A 210 -13.52 10.29 -13.63
N ALA A 211 -13.93 11.24 -12.79
CA ALA A 211 -15.21 11.93 -12.91
C ALA A 211 -15.30 12.72 -14.24
N ILE A 212 -14.21 13.40 -14.63
CA ILE A 212 -14.13 14.12 -15.91
C ILE A 212 -14.24 13.15 -17.09
N VAL A 213 -13.44 12.10 -17.11
CA VAL A 213 -13.41 11.11 -18.20
C VAL A 213 -14.77 10.42 -18.33
N LYS A 214 -15.38 10.03 -17.20
CA LYS A 214 -16.72 9.44 -17.18
C LYS A 214 -17.77 10.41 -17.76
N ALA A 215 -17.77 11.67 -17.33
CA ALA A 215 -18.70 12.68 -17.82
C ALA A 215 -18.53 12.93 -19.33
N VAL A 216 -17.30 12.99 -19.84
CA VAL A 216 -17.02 13.13 -21.27
C VAL A 216 -17.59 11.96 -22.07
N VAL A 217 -17.43 10.74 -21.56
CA VAL A 217 -17.89 9.51 -22.25
C VAL A 217 -19.42 9.39 -22.22
N GLU A 218 -20.06 9.68 -21.09
CA GLU A 218 -21.51 9.49 -20.90
C GLU A 218 -22.35 10.64 -21.47
N SER A 219 -21.90 11.87 -21.34
CA SER A 219 -22.71 13.07 -21.67
C SER A 219 -22.06 14.04 -22.65
N GLY A 220 -20.80 13.82 -23.02
CA GLY A 220 -20.03 14.74 -23.88
C GLY A 220 -19.64 16.07 -23.18
N ASN A 221 -20.11 16.33 -21.95
CA ASN A 221 -19.92 17.57 -21.23
C ASN A 221 -19.33 17.36 -19.84
N VAL A 222 -18.45 18.25 -19.43
CA VAL A 222 -17.86 18.26 -18.07
C VAL A 222 -18.51 19.38 -17.25
N SER A 223 -19.17 19.01 -16.15
CA SER A 223 -19.68 20.00 -15.22
C SER A 223 -18.54 20.49 -14.31
N PHE A 224 -18.15 21.76 -14.45
CA PHE A 224 -17.18 22.41 -13.57
C PHE A 224 -17.62 22.32 -12.09
N MET A 225 -18.92 22.36 -11.84
CA MET A 225 -19.48 22.26 -10.48
C MET A 225 -19.19 20.89 -9.86
N THR A 226 -19.34 19.78 -10.63
CA THR A 226 -19.05 18.43 -10.14
C THR A 226 -17.57 18.26 -9.80
N VAL A 227 -16.68 18.72 -10.68
CA VAL A 227 -15.24 18.65 -10.47
C VAL A 227 -14.81 19.45 -9.24
N SER A 228 -15.29 20.70 -9.15
CA SER A 228 -15.00 21.57 -8.01
C SER A 228 -15.54 21.00 -6.70
N TRP A 229 -16.72 20.37 -6.72
CA TRP A 229 -17.30 19.76 -5.54
C TRP A 229 -16.50 18.57 -5.01
N ILE A 230 -15.95 17.72 -5.90
CA ILE A 230 -15.05 16.62 -5.51
C ILE A 230 -13.79 17.18 -4.83
N ALA A 231 -13.16 18.19 -5.43
CA ALA A 231 -11.96 18.82 -4.88
C ALA A 231 -12.23 19.47 -3.51
N VAL A 232 -13.37 20.18 -3.37
CA VAL A 232 -13.78 20.81 -2.10
C VAL A 232 -14.05 19.77 -1.02
N LYS A 233 -14.78 18.70 -1.34
CA LYS A 233 -15.02 17.60 -0.37
C LYS A 233 -13.72 16.98 0.12
N ALA A 234 -12.77 16.70 -0.77
CA ALA A 234 -11.49 16.13 -0.41
C ALA A 234 -10.66 17.07 0.48
N ALA A 235 -10.59 18.35 0.14
CA ALA A 235 -9.89 19.35 0.93
C ALA A 235 -10.52 19.54 2.32
N LEU A 236 -11.85 19.59 2.39
CA LEU A 236 -12.61 19.66 3.65
C LEU A 236 -12.41 18.41 4.50
N PHE A 237 -12.35 17.24 3.88
CA PHE A 237 -12.08 16.00 4.62
C PHE A 237 -10.66 15.99 5.21
N LEU A 238 -9.64 16.24 4.40
CA LEU A 238 -8.26 16.22 4.88
C LEU A 238 -8.03 17.29 5.96
N GLY A 239 -8.50 18.52 5.72
CA GLY A 239 -8.42 19.59 6.71
C GLY A 239 -9.25 19.29 7.96
N GLY A 240 -10.48 18.81 7.78
CA GLY A 240 -11.39 18.41 8.85
C GLY A 240 -10.87 17.22 9.65
N ALA A 241 -10.29 16.23 8.99
CA ALA A 241 -9.67 15.06 9.62
C ALA A 241 -8.54 15.49 10.57
N ILE A 242 -7.65 16.39 10.11
CA ILE A 242 -6.58 16.92 10.94
C ILE A 242 -7.14 17.76 12.11
N PHE A 243 -8.10 18.63 11.84
CA PHE A 243 -8.69 19.49 12.85
C PHE A 243 -9.48 18.70 13.91
N LEU A 244 -10.42 17.87 13.47
CA LEU A 244 -11.23 17.01 14.35
C LEU A 244 -10.36 16.01 15.10
N GLY A 245 -9.37 15.44 14.43
CA GLY A 245 -8.45 14.51 15.06
C GLY A 245 -7.68 15.15 16.20
N LYS A 246 -7.11 16.34 16.00
CA LYS A 246 -6.44 17.09 17.07
C LYS A 246 -7.36 17.47 18.23
N LEU A 247 -8.65 17.71 17.95
CA LEU A 247 -9.65 18.04 18.97
C LEU A 247 -10.15 16.80 19.72
N LEU A 248 -10.44 15.72 18.99
CA LEU A 248 -11.08 14.52 19.55
C LEU A 248 -10.08 13.56 20.19
N ALA A 249 -8.90 13.35 19.59
CA ALA A 249 -7.93 12.35 20.06
C ALA A 249 -7.50 12.56 21.53
N PRO A 250 -7.17 13.79 22.01
CA PRO A 250 -6.83 14.01 23.42
C PRO A 250 -7.98 13.72 24.37
N ASN A 251 -9.21 14.09 23.97
CA ASN A 251 -10.40 13.93 24.80
C ASN A 251 -10.82 12.47 24.89
N LEU A 252 -10.82 11.75 23.76
CA LEU A 252 -11.07 10.32 23.72
C LEU A 252 -9.99 9.55 24.50
N GLY A 253 -8.72 9.91 24.35
CA GLY A 253 -7.62 9.32 25.13
C GLY A 253 -7.84 9.46 26.63
N ARG A 254 -8.20 10.67 27.11
CA ARG A 254 -8.50 10.91 28.54
C ARG A 254 -9.76 10.17 29.02
N LEU A 255 -10.82 10.14 28.19
CA LEU A 255 -12.07 9.48 28.58
C LEU A 255 -11.88 7.97 28.70
N LEU A 256 -11.28 7.34 27.69
CA LEU A 256 -11.11 5.89 27.65
C LEU A 256 -10.06 5.40 28.66
N SER A 257 -9.03 6.19 28.94
CA SER A 257 -8.04 5.85 29.98
C SER A 257 -8.64 5.85 31.39
N LYS A 258 -9.70 6.64 31.65
CA LYS A 258 -10.44 6.59 32.93
C LYS A 258 -11.28 5.31 33.08
N ILE A 259 -11.74 4.73 31.96
CA ILE A 259 -12.50 3.47 31.97
C ILE A 259 -11.52 2.31 32.18
N ASN A 260 -10.46 2.26 31.36
CA ASN A 260 -9.42 1.25 31.48
C ASN A 260 -8.10 1.80 30.90
N PRO A 261 -7.04 1.98 31.69
CA PRO A 261 -5.75 2.47 31.23
C PRO A 261 -4.88 1.38 30.57
N GLY A 262 -5.37 0.14 30.48
CA GLY A 262 -4.63 -1.00 29.97
C GLY A 262 -4.35 -0.96 28.45
N THR A 263 -3.42 -1.82 28.04
CA THR A 263 -2.93 -1.93 26.65
C THR A 263 -4.04 -2.28 25.65
N GLY A 264 -5.01 -3.10 26.07
CA GLY A 264 -6.16 -3.48 25.22
C GLY A 264 -7.01 -2.28 24.83
N MET A 265 -7.33 -1.38 25.79
CA MET A 265 -8.08 -0.17 25.52
C MET A 265 -7.30 0.81 24.63
N LYS A 266 -5.98 0.92 24.86
CA LYS A 266 -5.08 1.71 24.02
C LYS A 266 -5.09 1.22 22.56
N PHE A 267 -5.00 -0.10 22.35
CA PHE A 267 -5.10 -0.74 21.04
C PHE A 267 -6.46 -0.49 20.39
N THR A 268 -7.56 -0.74 21.12
CA THR A 268 -8.92 -0.54 20.63
C THR A 268 -9.16 0.89 20.19
N LEU A 269 -8.75 1.89 20.99
CA LEU A 269 -8.87 3.30 20.64
C LEU A 269 -8.16 3.58 19.31
N ALA A 270 -6.92 3.13 19.16
CA ALA A 270 -6.13 3.43 17.97
C ALA A 270 -6.72 2.78 16.71
N VAL A 271 -7.07 1.49 16.77
CA VAL A 271 -7.65 0.77 15.62
C VAL A 271 -9.01 1.34 15.26
N SER A 272 -9.89 1.54 16.25
CA SER A 272 -11.22 2.12 16.00
C SER A 272 -11.12 3.52 15.38
N PHE A 273 -10.18 4.34 15.84
CA PHE A 273 -9.96 5.68 15.28
C PHE A 273 -9.55 5.59 13.80
N GLY A 274 -8.61 4.70 13.47
CA GLY A 274 -8.20 4.45 12.08
C GLY A 274 -9.37 3.99 11.20
N LEU A 275 -10.18 3.03 11.67
CA LEU A 275 -11.31 2.48 10.93
C LEU A 275 -12.45 3.50 10.75
N ILE A 276 -12.75 4.31 11.77
CA ILE A 276 -13.75 5.37 11.69
C ILE A 276 -13.37 6.41 10.63
N PHE A 277 -12.11 6.82 10.60
CA PHE A 277 -11.64 7.76 9.58
C PHE A 277 -11.62 7.14 8.18
N ALA A 278 -11.28 5.86 8.05
CA ALA A 278 -11.40 5.12 6.79
C ALA A 278 -12.86 5.10 6.29
N TYR A 279 -13.82 4.84 7.17
CA TYR A 279 -15.24 4.88 6.86
C TYR A 279 -15.71 6.29 6.42
N PHE A 280 -15.33 7.35 7.12
CA PHE A 280 -15.68 8.71 6.72
C PHE A 280 -15.04 9.11 5.39
N ALA A 281 -13.81 8.67 5.09
CA ALA A 281 -13.21 8.87 3.77
C ALA A 281 -14.09 8.25 2.68
N GLN A 282 -14.52 7.01 2.88
CA GLN A 282 -15.38 6.28 1.93
C GLN A 282 -16.73 6.97 1.74
N LEU A 283 -17.36 7.47 2.81
CA LEU A 283 -18.64 8.18 2.73
C LEU A 283 -18.60 9.40 1.80
N ILE A 284 -17.48 10.08 1.74
CA ILE A 284 -17.31 11.26 0.88
C ILE A 284 -16.74 10.93 -0.50
N GLY A 285 -16.54 9.63 -0.79
CA GLY A 285 -16.05 9.13 -2.08
C GLY A 285 -14.52 9.12 -2.22
N LEU A 286 -13.76 9.22 -1.12
CA LEU A 286 -12.32 9.00 -1.09
C LEU A 286 -12.00 7.53 -0.78
N ALA A 287 -10.79 7.09 -1.14
CA ALA A 287 -10.33 5.76 -0.76
C ALA A 287 -10.20 5.64 0.78
N PRO A 288 -10.65 4.53 1.41
CA PRO A 288 -10.55 4.30 2.85
C PRO A 288 -9.13 4.47 3.41
N ILE A 289 -8.13 4.11 2.60
CA ILE A 289 -6.70 4.22 2.95
C ILE A 289 -6.26 5.66 3.27
N VAL A 290 -6.86 6.67 2.60
CA VAL A 290 -6.58 8.10 2.86
C VAL A 290 -7.06 8.49 4.25
N GLY A 291 -8.24 8.02 4.66
CA GLY A 291 -8.77 8.24 6.00
C GLY A 291 -7.91 7.58 7.08
N ALA A 292 -7.53 6.33 6.88
CA ALA A 292 -6.67 5.60 7.80
C ALA A 292 -5.30 6.27 7.97
N PHE A 293 -4.69 6.70 6.86
CA PHE A 293 -3.42 7.45 6.89
C PHE A 293 -3.55 8.78 7.64
N ALA A 294 -4.61 9.57 7.37
CA ALA A 294 -4.88 10.82 8.08
C ALA A 294 -5.07 10.59 9.59
N ALA A 295 -5.81 9.53 9.98
CA ALA A 295 -5.97 9.14 11.38
C ALA A 295 -4.64 8.81 12.04
N GLY A 296 -3.78 8.05 11.34
CA GLY A 296 -2.45 7.69 11.83
C GLY A 296 -1.57 8.91 12.10
N ILE A 297 -1.54 9.87 11.15
CA ILE A 297 -0.75 11.11 11.29
C ILE A 297 -1.21 11.95 12.47
N VAL A 298 -2.51 12.00 12.72
CA VAL A 298 -3.09 12.84 13.78
C VAL A 298 -2.94 12.19 15.16
N LEU A 299 -2.84 10.88 15.21
CA LEU A 299 -2.79 10.12 16.46
C LEU A 299 -1.36 10.10 17.04
N GLU A 300 -0.98 11.21 17.65
CA GLU A 300 0.35 11.37 18.26
C GLU A 300 0.50 10.58 19.58
N PRO A 301 1.71 10.13 19.93
CA PRO A 301 1.97 9.44 21.20
C PRO A 301 1.51 10.20 22.45
N VAL A 302 1.49 11.53 22.39
CA VAL A 302 1.03 12.39 23.52
C VAL A 302 -0.43 12.13 23.90
N HIS A 303 -1.26 11.66 22.98
CA HIS A 303 -2.67 11.33 23.23
C HIS A 303 -2.84 10.09 24.10
N PHE A 304 -1.79 9.27 24.22
CA PHE A 304 -1.78 8.03 25.00
C PHE A 304 -1.06 8.15 26.35
N ARG A 305 -0.67 9.35 26.78
CA ARG A 305 0.07 9.59 28.01
C ARG A 305 -0.66 9.17 29.29
N HIS A 306 -1.98 9.02 29.23
CA HIS A 306 -2.81 8.60 30.35
C HIS A 306 -3.03 7.08 30.43
N PHE A 307 -2.54 6.34 29.44
CA PHE A 307 -2.56 4.88 29.42
C PHE A 307 -1.30 4.32 30.06
N ASN A 308 -1.37 3.07 30.51
CA ASN A 308 -0.24 2.36 31.06
C ASN A 308 0.93 2.31 30.08
N LYS A 309 2.12 2.53 30.59
CA LYS A 309 3.37 2.29 29.85
C LYS A 309 3.57 0.78 29.63
N PRO A 310 4.43 0.37 28.69
CA PRO A 310 4.81 -1.03 28.54
C PRO A 310 5.33 -1.62 29.85
N THR A 311 5.04 -2.89 30.14
CA THR A 311 5.51 -3.57 31.36
C THR A 311 7.02 -3.48 31.52
N VAL A 312 7.76 -3.65 30.40
CA VAL A 312 9.24 -3.52 30.38
C VAL A 312 9.71 -2.15 30.88
N VAL A 313 8.95 -1.07 30.64
CA VAL A 313 9.31 0.27 31.11
C VAL A 313 9.23 0.34 32.63
N TYR A 314 8.21 -0.27 33.24
CA TYR A 314 8.09 -0.32 34.72
C TYR A 314 9.20 -1.17 35.34
N GLU A 315 9.52 -2.33 34.76
CA GLU A 315 10.55 -3.25 35.22
C GLU A 315 11.94 -2.62 35.17
N LEU A 316 12.27 -1.95 34.06
CA LEU A 316 13.54 -1.24 33.91
C LEU A 316 13.63 -0.03 34.83
N ASP A 317 12.57 0.77 34.95
CA ASP A 317 12.54 1.95 35.83
C ASP A 317 12.75 1.54 37.28
N ALA A 318 12.15 0.43 37.73
CA ALA A 318 12.36 -0.14 39.04
C ALA A 318 13.82 -0.63 39.25
N SER A 319 14.41 -1.23 38.21
CA SER A 319 15.77 -1.80 38.28
C SER A 319 16.86 -0.73 38.35
N ILE A 320 16.61 0.47 37.81
CA ILE A 320 17.61 1.56 37.77
C ILE A 320 17.49 2.53 38.97
N ASN A 321 16.57 2.30 39.91
CA ASN A 321 16.37 3.20 41.03
C ASN A 321 17.65 3.48 41.84
N ASN A 322 18.55 2.51 41.92
CA ASN A 322 19.83 2.60 42.63
C ASN A 322 21.05 2.82 41.72
N ALA A 323 20.82 3.06 40.41
CA ALA A 323 21.89 3.25 39.42
C ALA A 323 22.49 4.69 39.52
N SER A 324 23.70 4.88 38.97
CA SER A 324 24.33 6.19 38.87
C SER A 324 23.49 7.16 38.01
N PRO A 325 23.59 8.49 38.22
CA PRO A 325 22.87 9.51 37.48
C PRO A 325 23.04 9.38 35.94
N GLU A 326 24.24 9.02 35.52
CA GLU A 326 24.56 8.83 34.09
C GLU A 326 23.80 7.66 33.47
N ILE A 327 23.76 6.50 34.17
CA ILE A 327 23.00 5.33 33.76
C ILE A 327 21.50 5.65 33.74
N LYS A 328 20.99 6.36 34.76
CA LYS A 328 19.60 6.80 34.81
C LYS A 328 19.23 7.63 33.57
N THR A 329 20.05 8.63 33.23
CA THR A 329 19.80 9.51 32.11
C THR A 329 19.78 8.73 30.77
N ALA A 330 20.76 7.84 30.55
CA ALA A 330 20.84 7.03 29.33
C ALA A 330 19.64 6.08 29.22
N VAL A 331 19.27 5.40 30.31
CA VAL A 331 18.13 4.47 30.32
C VAL A 331 16.80 5.21 30.19
N THR A 332 16.61 6.36 30.86
CA THR A 332 15.39 7.17 30.72
C THR A 332 15.14 7.57 29.28
N HIS A 333 16.17 7.94 28.53
CA HIS A 333 16.02 8.24 27.10
C HIS A 333 15.52 7.03 26.29
N VAL A 334 16.00 5.82 26.59
CA VAL A 334 15.53 4.57 25.97
C VAL A 334 14.08 4.27 26.36
N LEU A 335 13.74 4.44 27.67
CA LEU A 335 12.38 4.23 28.18
C LEU A 335 11.36 5.19 27.56
N ASP A 336 11.73 6.45 27.35
CA ASP A 336 10.90 7.42 26.67
C ASP A 336 10.68 7.03 25.20
N SER A 337 11.73 6.57 24.51
CA SER A 337 11.62 6.06 23.13
C SER A 337 10.67 4.86 23.05
N LEU A 338 10.80 3.88 23.96
CA LEU A 338 9.90 2.71 24.04
C LEU A 338 8.44 3.11 24.34
N SER A 339 8.25 4.11 25.20
CA SER A 339 6.92 4.62 25.50
C SER A 339 6.27 5.32 24.30
N HIS A 340 7.05 6.04 23.50
CA HIS A 340 6.59 6.70 22.27
C HIS A 340 6.25 5.73 21.16
N SER A 341 7.04 4.67 20.97
CA SER A 341 6.79 3.66 19.92
C SER A 341 5.72 2.63 20.28
N HIS A 342 5.28 2.59 21.54
CA HIS A 342 4.40 1.53 22.07
C HIS A 342 3.12 1.32 21.24
N ILE A 343 2.47 2.40 20.77
CA ILE A 343 1.25 2.26 19.97
C ILE A 343 1.54 1.61 18.61
N GLN A 344 2.67 1.96 17.98
CA GLN A 344 3.10 1.34 16.74
C GLN A 344 3.36 -0.15 16.95
N ASP A 345 4.02 -0.52 18.05
CA ASP A 345 4.33 -1.92 18.40
C ASP A 345 3.06 -2.74 18.65
N LEU A 346 2.01 -2.14 19.25
CA LEU A 346 0.72 -2.79 19.44
C LEU A 346 -0.02 -3.08 18.13
N ILE A 347 0.15 -2.23 17.12
CA ILE A 347 -0.53 -2.38 15.82
C ILE A 347 0.25 -3.31 14.86
N LYS A 348 1.57 -3.46 15.03
CA LYS A 348 2.42 -4.30 14.17
C LYS A 348 1.92 -5.73 13.97
N PRO A 349 1.48 -6.49 15.01
CA PRO A 349 0.97 -7.85 14.82
C PRO A 349 -0.22 -7.93 13.88
N LEU A 350 -1.14 -6.93 13.95
CA LEU A 350 -2.28 -6.84 13.06
C LEU A 350 -1.84 -6.65 11.60
N GLY A 351 -0.81 -5.82 11.39
CA GLY A 351 -0.18 -5.66 10.08
C GLY A 351 0.49 -6.95 9.58
N TYR A 352 1.20 -7.70 10.44
CA TYR A 352 1.82 -8.97 10.05
C TYR A 352 0.81 -10.02 9.62
N PHE A 353 -0.41 -9.94 10.10
CA PHE A 353 -1.49 -10.83 9.72
C PHE A 353 -2.20 -10.39 8.43
N LEU A 354 -2.60 -9.11 8.34
CA LEU A 354 -3.50 -8.63 7.28
C LEU A 354 -2.76 -8.17 6.02
N VAL A 355 -1.61 -7.52 6.17
CA VAL A 355 -0.92 -6.89 5.03
C VAL A 355 -0.44 -7.90 3.97
N PRO A 356 0.10 -9.08 4.33
CA PRO A 356 0.46 -10.10 3.35
C PRO A 356 -0.73 -10.59 2.51
N ILE A 357 -1.94 -10.65 3.11
CA ILE A 357 -3.16 -11.05 2.38
C ILE A 357 -3.44 -10.06 1.25
N PHE A 358 -3.31 -8.75 1.52
CA PHE A 358 -3.49 -7.71 0.49
C PHE A 358 -2.48 -7.86 -0.66
N PHE A 359 -1.18 -7.99 -0.37
CA PHE A 359 -0.17 -8.06 -1.42
C PHE A 359 -0.22 -9.37 -2.20
N VAL A 360 -0.47 -10.50 -1.55
CA VAL A 360 -0.66 -11.77 -2.24
C VAL A 360 -1.91 -11.73 -3.12
N LEU A 361 -3.05 -11.22 -2.62
CA LEU A 361 -4.25 -11.08 -3.43
C LEU A 361 -4.02 -10.12 -4.62
N THR A 362 -3.31 -9.01 -4.41
CA THR A 362 -2.91 -8.10 -5.49
C THR A 362 -2.06 -8.82 -6.54
N GLY A 363 -1.09 -9.63 -6.13
CA GLY A 363 -0.31 -10.47 -7.03
C GLY A 363 -1.17 -11.48 -7.79
N MET A 364 -2.16 -12.09 -7.13
CA MET A 364 -3.07 -13.06 -7.77
C MET A 364 -3.95 -12.44 -8.87
N GLN A 365 -4.14 -11.12 -8.88
CA GLN A 365 -4.89 -10.44 -9.96
C GLN A 365 -4.15 -10.47 -11.30
N VAL A 366 -2.86 -10.72 -11.27
CA VAL A 366 -2.02 -10.79 -12.47
C VAL A 366 -2.31 -12.09 -13.23
N THR A 367 -2.63 -11.99 -14.53
CA THR A 367 -2.88 -13.11 -15.44
C THR A 367 -1.67 -13.31 -16.35
N LEU A 368 -0.92 -14.39 -16.17
CA LEU A 368 0.28 -14.66 -16.99
C LEU A 368 -0.06 -15.09 -18.43
N GLU A 369 -1.27 -15.60 -18.68
CA GLU A 369 -1.72 -15.99 -20.03
C GLU A 369 -1.58 -14.85 -21.05
N THR A 370 -1.84 -13.61 -20.62
CA THR A 370 -1.74 -12.42 -21.48
C THR A 370 -0.31 -12.13 -21.94
N LEU A 371 0.71 -12.63 -21.23
CA LEU A 371 2.11 -12.48 -21.61
C LEU A 371 2.53 -13.35 -22.79
N PHE A 372 1.75 -14.38 -23.13
CA PHE A 372 2.08 -15.28 -24.23
C PHE A 372 1.72 -14.71 -25.61
N ASN A 373 1.01 -13.58 -25.68
CA ASN A 373 0.75 -12.88 -26.93
C ASN A 373 1.85 -11.81 -27.18
N PRO A 374 2.74 -12.00 -28.18
CA PRO A 374 3.87 -11.09 -28.40
C PRO A 374 3.44 -9.66 -28.77
N GLN A 375 2.29 -9.49 -29.47
CA GLN A 375 1.78 -8.18 -29.84
C GLN A 375 1.28 -7.42 -28.60
N VAL A 376 0.46 -8.06 -27.76
CA VAL A 376 -0.02 -7.51 -26.49
C VAL A 376 1.16 -7.17 -25.58
N LEU A 377 2.15 -8.06 -25.48
CA LEU A 377 3.34 -7.82 -24.68
C LEU A 377 4.16 -6.63 -25.19
N GLY A 378 4.38 -6.52 -26.51
CA GLY A 378 5.11 -5.41 -27.12
C GLY A 378 4.44 -4.06 -26.85
N LEU A 379 3.12 -3.98 -27.04
CA LEU A 379 2.31 -2.79 -26.74
C LEU A 379 2.34 -2.47 -25.23
N ALA A 380 2.20 -3.48 -24.37
CA ALA A 380 2.23 -3.31 -22.94
C ALA A 380 3.60 -2.77 -22.45
N LEU A 381 4.70 -3.26 -23.01
CA LEU A 381 6.05 -2.75 -22.70
C LEU A 381 6.20 -1.27 -23.11
N ALA A 382 5.72 -0.90 -24.32
CA ALA A 382 5.77 0.48 -24.78
C ALA A 382 4.92 1.41 -23.90
N VAL A 383 3.70 0.99 -23.54
CA VAL A 383 2.83 1.73 -22.60
C VAL A 383 3.45 1.79 -21.21
N THR A 384 4.12 0.72 -20.75
CA THR A 384 4.84 0.70 -19.46
C THR A 384 5.97 1.71 -19.44
N LEU A 385 6.78 1.79 -20.50
CA LEU A 385 7.85 2.79 -20.59
C LEU A 385 7.31 4.23 -20.51
N ALA A 386 6.21 4.51 -21.20
CA ALA A 386 5.55 5.80 -21.14
C ALA A 386 4.99 6.09 -19.73
N ALA A 387 4.36 5.10 -19.12
CA ALA A 387 3.83 5.18 -17.77
C ALA A 387 4.90 5.47 -16.72
N VAL A 388 6.03 4.77 -16.80
CA VAL A 388 7.21 4.97 -15.95
C VAL A 388 7.84 6.33 -16.21
N GLY A 389 8.07 6.69 -17.47
CA GLY A 389 8.64 7.97 -17.86
C GLY A 389 7.81 9.14 -17.37
N GLY A 390 6.49 9.10 -17.57
CA GLY A 390 5.55 10.12 -17.11
C GLY A 390 5.60 10.34 -15.59
N LYS A 391 5.72 9.25 -14.82
CA LYS A 391 5.84 9.35 -13.35
C LYS A 391 7.22 9.81 -12.90
N ILE A 392 8.30 9.37 -13.54
CA ILE A 392 9.66 9.80 -13.18
C ILE A 392 9.84 11.30 -13.34
N VAL A 393 9.22 11.91 -14.37
CA VAL A 393 9.26 13.36 -14.59
C VAL A 393 8.74 14.13 -13.37
N SER A 394 7.80 13.59 -12.60
CA SER A 394 7.31 14.23 -11.37
C SER A 394 8.40 14.48 -10.33
N GLY A 395 9.44 13.64 -10.30
CA GLY A 395 10.57 13.84 -9.40
C GLY A 395 11.37 15.12 -9.68
N LEU A 396 11.30 15.67 -10.90
CA LEU A 396 12.03 16.90 -11.27
C LEU A 396 11.57 18.12 -10.48
N VAL A 397 10.29 18.13 -10.08
CA VAL A 397 9.68 19.24 -9.31
C VAL A 397 9.74 19.04 -7.79
N GLY A 398 10.34 17.93 -7.31
CA GLY A 398 10.52 17.62 -5.88
C GLY A 398 11.46 18.58 -5.13
N GLY A 399 12.17 19.47 -5.82
CA GLY A 399 13.10 20.43 -5.23
C GLY A 399 14.50 19.85 -4.99
N LYS A 400 15.12 20.21 -3.86
CA LYS A 400 16.49 19.80 -3.50
C LYS A 400 16.48 18.43 -2.81
N VAL A 401 16.09 17.38 -3.55
CA VAL A 401 16.02 15.98 -3.12
C VAL A 401 16.53 15.07 -4.23
N ASP A 402 16.70 13.78 -3.96
CA ASP A 402 16.99 12.83 -5.04
C ASP A 402 15.75 12.65 -5.92
N LYS A 403 15.82 13.25 -7.11
CA LYS A 403 14.71 13.30 -8.07
C LYS A 403 14.30 11.91 -8.57
N LEU A 404 15.27 10.99 -8.67
CA LEU A 404 15.01 9.62 -9.11
C LEU A 404 14.27 8.84 -8.03
N ILE A 405 14.61 9.01 -6.74
CA ILE A 405 13.90 8.37 -5.64
C ILE A 405 12.44 8.86 -5.60
N VAL A 406 12.21 10.16 -5.72
CA VAL A 406 10.84 10.71 -5.77
C VAL A 406 10.10 10.19 -6.99
N GLY A 407 10.68 10.27 -8.17
CA GLY A 407 10.07 9.81 -9.42
C GLY A 407 9.72 8.31 -9.37
N TRP A 408 10.67 7.46 -9.01
CA TRP A 408 10.43 6.01 -8.89
C TRP A 408 9.46 5.66 -7.75
N GLY A 409 9.43 6.47 -6.68
CA GLY A 409 8.44 6.34 -5.62
C GLY A 409 7.00 6.59 -6.09
N MET A 410 6.80 7.36 -7.16
CA MET A 410 5.49 7.62 -7.77
C MET A 410 5.09 6.60 -8.86
N VAL A 411 6.00 5.69 -9.29
CA VAL A 411 5.73 4.71 -10.36
C VAL A 411 4.76 3.60 -9.95
N PRO A 412 4.77 3.03 -8.72
CA PRO A 412 3.93 1.88 -8.37
C PRO A 412 2.47 2.10 -8.70
N ARG A 413 1.85 1.11 -9.35
CA ARG A 413 0.41 1.07 -9.62
C ARG A 413 -0.21 -0.13 -8.92
N GLY A 414 -1.49 -0.01 -8.56
CA GLY A 414 -2.22 -1.06 -7.85
C GLY A 414 -3.71 -1.03 -8.19
N GLU A 415 -4.52 -1.17 -7.18
CA GLU A 415 -5.97 -1.31 -7.22
C GLU A 415 -6.67 -0.19 -7.98
N VAL A 416 -6.24 1.07 -7.82
CA VAL A 416 -6.90 2.24 -8.46
C VAL A 416 -6.81 2.15 -9.98
N GLY A 417 -5.66 1.78 -10.54
CA GLY A 417 -5.49 1.57 -11.98
C GLY A 417 -6.39 0.45 -12.52
N LEU A 418 -6.56 -0.63 -11.75
CA LEU A 418 -7.45 -1.73 -12.08
C LEU A 418 -8.93 -1.31 -12.04
N ILE A 419 -9.33 -0.51 -11.05
CA ILE A 419 -10.69 0.06 -10.98
C ILE A 419 -11.00 0.90 -12.22
N PHE A 420 -10.07 1.75 -12.66
CA PHE A 420 -10.25 2.55 -13.87
C PHE A 420 -10.38 1.67 -15.13
N ALA A 421 -9.54 0.63 -15.23
CA ALA A 421 -9.60 -0.32 -16.35
C ALA A 421 -10.92 -1.10 -16.38
N THR A 422 -11.38 -1.62 -15.23
CA THR A 422 -12.66 -2.36 -15.14
C THR A 422 -13.86 -1.46 -15.41
N MET A 423 -13.82 -0.20 -14.96
CA MET A 423 -14.87 0.78 -15.28
C MET A 423 -14.91 1.08 -16.79
N GLY A 424 -13.75 1.36 -17.41
CA GLY A 424 -13.69 1.59 -18.85
C GLY A 424 -14.17 0.40 -19.67
N LYS A 425 -13.90 -0.83 -19.22
CA LYS A 425 -14.42 -2.06 -19.83
C LYS A 425 -15.93 -2.18 -19.66
N ALA A 426 -16.47 -1.91 -18.48
CA ALA A 426 -17.90 -1.93 -18.20
C ALA A 426 -18.68 -0.90 -19.03
N MET A 427 -18.05 0.24 -19.37
CA MET A 427 -18.61 1.28 -20.25
C MET A 427 -18.40 0.98 -21.75
N GLY A 428 -17.79 -0.15 -22.13
CA GLY A 428 -17.51 -0.53 -23.51
C GLY A 428 -16.43 0.31 -24.21
N VAL A 429 -15.68 1.11 -23.47
CA VAL A 429 -14.63 2.02 -24.00
C VAL A 429 -13.28 1.32 -24.08
N ILE A 430 -13.03 0.33 -23.21
CA ILE A 430 -11.81 -0.49 -23.19
C ILE A 430 -12.15 -1.90 -23.70
N SER A 431 -11.48 -2.32 -24.79
CA SER A 431 -11.56 -3.67 -25.32
C SER A 431 -10.86 -4.68 -24.42
N ASP A 432 -11.12 -5.98 -24.63
CA ASP A 432 -10.45 -7.06 -23.88
C ASP A 432 -8.94 -7.07 -24.10
N GLU A 433 -8.51 -6.74 -25.32
CA GLU A 433 -7.09 -6.63 -25.65
C GLU A 433 -6.42 -5.48 -24.90
N LEU A 434 -7.03 -4.28 -24.92
CA LEU A 434 -6.51 -3.11 -24.19
C LEU A 434 -6.55 -3.34 -22.68
N PHE A 435 -7.57 -4.02 -22.16
CA PHE A 435 -7.63 -4.41 -20.75
C PHE A 435 -6.44 -5.31 -20.39
N SER A 436 -6.10 -6.28 -21.24
CA SER A 436 -4.94 -7.16 -21.04
C SER A 436 -3.62 -6.38 -21.05
N ILE A 437 -3.44 -5.42 -21.97
CA ILE A 437 -2.30 -4.51 -22.00
C ILE A 437 -2.19 -3.76 -20.67
N VAL A 438 -3.29 -3.19 -20.19
CA VAL A 438 -3.32 -2.43 -18.93
C VAL A 438 -2.94 -3.31 -17.72
N ILE A 439 -3.42 -4.56 -17.67
CA ILE A 439 -3.05 -5.49 -16.59
C ILE A 439 -1.54 -5.73 -16.57
N ILE A 440 -0.92 -5.93 -17.72
CA ILE A 440 0.54 -6.09 -17.82
C ILE A 440 1.27 -4.82 -17.38
N VAL A 441 0.79 -3.64 -17.77
CA VAL A 441 1.36 -2.35 -17.35
C VAL A 441 1.30 -2.21 -15.83
N ILE A 442 0.15 -2.49 -15.21
CA ILE A 442 -0.02 -2.47 -13.75
C ILE A 442 0.97 -3.44 -13.10
N MET A 443 1.05 -4.68 -13.60
CA MET A 443 1.98 -5.69 -13.09
C MET A 443 3.44 -5.19 -13.11
N LEU A 444 3.91 -4.73 -14.27
CA LEU A 444 5.30 -4.29 -14.42
C LEU A 444 5.61 -3.07 -13.57
N THR A 445 4.70 -2.09 -13.52
CA THR A 445 4.87 -0.88 -12.71
C THR A 445 4.70 -1.14 -11.20
N THR A 446 4.13 -2.28 -10.81
CA THR A 446 4.08 -2.73 -9.42
C THR A 446 5.38 -3.41 -8.99
N LEU A 447 5.95 -4.28 -9.87
CA LEU A 447 7.12 -5.08 -9.54
C LEU A 447 8.44 -4.32 -9.67
N LEU A 448 8.59 -3.52 -10.73
CA LEU A 448 9.85 -2.83 -11.06
C LEU A 448 10.32 -1.81 -10.00
N PRO A 449 9.45 -1.00 -9.39
CA PRO A 449 9.90 0.06 -8.47
C PRO A 449 10.63 -0.47 -7.23
N ALA A 450 10.20 -1.61 -6.67
CA ALA A 450 10.76 -2.14 -5.44
C ALA A 450 12.29 -2.40 -5.53
N PRO A 451 12.82 -3.16 -6.50
CA PRO A 451 14.24 -3.36 -6.65
C PRO A 451 15.00 -2.08 -7.04
N ILE A 452 14.38 -1.22 -7.85
CA ILE A 452 15.03 0.02 -8.31
C ILE A 452 15.13 1.03 -7.16
N LEU A 453 14.07 1.24 -6.38
CA LEU A 453 14.11 2.08 -5.18
C LEU A 453 15.13 1.57 -4.17
N ASN A 454 15.20 0.25 -3.95
CA ASN A 454 16.22 -0.34 -3.09
C ASN A 454 17.63 0.02 -3.56
N TYR A 455 17.92 -0.14 -4.86
CA TYR A 455 19.21 0.23 -5.43
C TYR A 455 19.51 1.73 -5.27
N LEU A 456 18.55 2.60 -5.59
CA LEU A 456 18.70 4.05 -5.50
C LEU A 456 18.93 4.53 -4.06
N LEU A 457 18.18 4.00 -3.11
CA LEU A 457 18.28 4.35 -1.70
C LEU A 457 19.61 3.90 -1.11
N ARG A 458 20.09 2.69 -1.43
CA ARG A 458 21.42 2.23 -1.00
C ARG A 458 22.54 3.11 -1.58
N ARG A 459 22.45 3.49 -2.85
CA ARG A 459 23.40 4.40 -3.48
C ARG A 459 23.37 5.81 -2.85
N HIS A 460 22.19 6.28 -2.45
CA HIS A 460 22.05 7.56 -1.79
C HIS A 460 22.72 7.56 -0.40
N ASP A 461 22.61 6.47 0.37
CA ASP A 461 23.25 6.32 1.68
C ASP A 461 24.78 6.35 1.56
N THR A 462 25.35 5.70 0.55
CA THR A 462 26.81 5.69 0.34
C THR A 462 27.38 7.05 -0.07
N ARG A 463 26.56 7.97 -0.57
CA ARG A 463 26.96 9.33 -0.97
C ARG A 463 26.92 10.35 0.15
N LYS A 464 26.18 10.10 1.23
CA LYS A 464 26.20 10.93 2.44
C LYS A 464 27.29 10.40 3.35
N PRO A 465 28.41 11.13 3.58
CA PRO A 465 29.42 10.70 4.55
C PRO A 465 28.74 10.54 5.89
N ILE A 466 28.96 9.40 6.54
CA ILE A 466 28.56 9.13 7.92
C ILE A 466 29.16 10.26 8.76
N LYS A 467 28.33 11.22 9.19
CA LYS A 467 28.68 12.06 10.33
C LYS A 467 28.68 11.13 11.55
N VAL A 468 29.79 10.46 11.76
CA VAL A 468 30.10 9.84 13.05
C VAL A 468 30.04 10.99 14.06
N ILE A 469 29.02 11.00 14.87
CA ILE A 469 28.97 11.85 16.06
C ILE A 469 30.01 11.25 17.01
N ALA A 470 31.25 11.70 16.87
CA ALA A 470 32.25 11.58 17.89
C ALA A 470 31.86 12.54 19.04
N HIS A 471 31.01 12.07 19.92
CA HIS A 471 30.81 12.61 21.25
C HIS A 471 30.92 11.46 22.24
N ILE A 472 32.14 11.00 22.39
CA ILE A 472 32.65 10.38 23.64
C ILE A 472 34.04 10.95 23.84
N SER A 473 34.14 12.03 24.53
CA SER A 473 35.30 12.44 25.30
C SER A 473 34.82 13.32 26.43
#